data_9517eb294f91d01b4c6c94e98589a788
#
_entry.id   9517eb294f91d01b4c6c94e98589a788
#
_cell.length_a   1.000
_cell.length_b   1.000
_cell.length_c   1.000
_cell.angle_alpha   90.00
_cell.angle_beta   90.00
_cell.angle_gamma   90.00
#
_symmetry.space_group_name_H-M   'P 1'
#
loop_
_entity.id
_entity.type
_entity.pdbx_description
1 polymer ?
#
loop_
_entity_poly.entity_id
_entity_poly.type
_entity_poly.pdbx_seq_one_letter_code
_entity_poly.pdbx_strand_id
1 'polypeptide(L)'
;FEQRQPEGKHINFNAIGGPCTSYELADHDDSHVAFCGKDMETLKFIKSLLTTDYYHISLSTDVVGVECAVAMKNAYALGVSLAVGLAEKRDGEIGAVHYNTQAALLGQAVKEMIHLLQLSHGGPENIILGAGDL
;
A
#
# COMPACT_ATOMS: atom_id res chain seq x y z
N PHE A 1 18.36 4.13 -13.31
CA PHE A 1 18.90 2.75 -13.39
C PHE A 1 18.91 2.24 -14.83
N GLU A 2 17.82 2.37 -15.59
CA GLU A 2 17.75 1.93 -17.00
C GLU A 2 18.88 2.52 -17.87
N GLN A 3 19.26 3.78 -17.63
CA GLN A 3 20.34 4.46 -18.35
C GLN A 3 21.76 4.00 -18.00
N ARG A 4 21.92 3.16 -16.97
CA ARG A 4 23.21 2.66 -16.49
C ARG A 4 23.36 1.16 -16.67
N GLN A 5 22.52 0.53 -17.49
CA GLN A 5 22.66 -0.91 -17.76
C GLN A 5 23.89 -1.16 -18.63
N PRO A 6 24.69 -2.20 -18.34
CA PRO A 6 25.76 -2.60 -19.22
C PRO A 6 25.21 -2.97 -20.61
N GLU A 7 25.92 -2.63 -21.67
CA GLU A 7 25.54 -3.00 -23.03
C GLU A 7 25.27 -4.51 -23.13
N GLY A 8 24.12 -4.88 -23.70
CA GLY A 8 23.72 -6.27 -23.92
C GLY A 8 23.06 -6.97 -22.72
N LYS A 9 22.82 -6.29 -21.59
CA LYS A 9 22.05 -6.83 -20.46
C LYS A 9 20.74 -6.09 -20.30
N HIS A 10 19.63 -6.80 -20.39
CA HIS A 10 18.31 -6.29 -20.06
C HIS A 10 17.97 -6.68 -18.62
N ILE A 11 17.73 -5.68 -17.75
CA ILE A 11 17.33 -5.90 -16.36
C ILE A 11 15.88 -5.39 -16.21
N ASN A 12 14.99 -6.27 -15.80
CA ASN A 12 13.61 -5.90 -15.47
C ASN A 12 13.53 -5.41 -14.03
N PHE A 13 13.17 -4.14 -13.84
CA PHE A 13 12.92 -3.58 -12.52
C PHE A 13 11.48 -3.85 -12.12
N ASN A 14 11.31 -4.38 -10.93
CA ASN A 14 10.01 -4.63 -10.33
C ASN A 14 10.02 -4.10 -8.90
N ALA A 15 8.86 -3.68 -8.40
CA ALA A 15 8.70 -3.22 -7.04
C ALA A 15 7.63 -4.05 -6.31
N ILE A 16 7.71 -4.05 -5.00
CA ILE A 16 6.75 -4.69 -4.11
C ILE A 16 6.18 -3.60 -3.21
N GLY A 17 4.86 -3.51 -3.13
CA GLY A 17 4.16 -2.57 -2.28
C GLY A 17 2.96 -3.21 -1.59
N GLY A 18 2.57 -2.66 -0.46
CA GLY A 18 1.42 -3.12 0.32
C GLY A 18 1.69 -3.24 1.81
N PRO A 19 0.66 -3.51 2.63
CA PRO A 19 0.80 -3.73 4.05
C PRO A 19 1.47 -5.09 4.32
N CYS A 20 2.70 -5.05 4.78
CA CYS A 20 3.45 -6.25 5.16
C CYS A 20 4.63 -5.87 6.05
N THR A 21 4.60 -6.31 7.29
CA THR A 21 5.73 -6.16 8.21
C THR A 21 6.54 -7.44 8.27
N SER A 22 7.85 -7.33 8.46
CA SER A 22 8.75 -8.48 8.39
C SER A 22 8.54 -9.50 9.51
N TYR A 23 8.13 -9.05 10.68
CA TYR A 23 7.88 -9.94 11.83
C TYR A 23 6.56 -10.70 11.67
N GLU A 24 5.48 -10.06 11.22
CA GLU A 24 4.20 -10.72 10.93
C GLU A 24 4.35 -11.76 9.80
N LEU A 25 5.10 -11.40 8.75
CA LEU A 25 5.41 -12.35 7.69
C LEU A 25 6.22 -13.55 8.19
N ALA A 26 7.17 -13.34 9.13
CA ALA A 26 7.94 -14.42 9.73
C ALA A 26 7.10 -15.30 10.64
N ASP A 27 6.05 -14.76 11.26
CA ASP A 27 5.07 -15.50 12.08
C ASP A 27 3.97 -16.17 11.23
N HIS A 28 4.07 -16.06 9.90
CA HIS A 28 3.13 -16.62 8.92
C HIS A 28 1.72 -16.00 8.98
N ASP A 29 1.63 -14.73 9.38
CA ASP A 29 0.37 -13.99 9.32
C ASP A 29 -0.02 -13.71 7.85
N ASP A 30 -1.32 -13.80 7.57
CA ASP A 30 -1.86 -13.54 6.25
C ASP A 30 -1.48 -12.13 5.76
N SER A 31 -0.68 -12.07 4.72
CA SER A 31 -0.15 -10.84 4.15
C SER A 31 -0.52 -10.72 2.68
N HIS A 32 -0.94 -9.54 2.25
CA HIS A 32 -1.27 -9.26 0.86
C HIS A 32 -0.45 -8.08 0.33
N VAL A 33 0.31 -8.34 -0.73
CA VAL A 33 1.15 -7.33 -1.39
C VAL A 33 0.88 -7.29 -2.90
N ALA A 34 1.27 -6.19 -3.54
CA ALA A 34 1.30 -6.09 -4.98
C ALA A 34 2.73 -6.10 -5.50
N PHE A 35 2.98 -6.93 -6.49
CA PHE A 35 4.18 -6.87 -7.31
C PHE A 35 3.87 -6.05 -8.56
N CYS A 36 4.64 -5.01 -8.81
CA CYS A 36 4.45 -4.17 -9.98
C CYS A 36 5.72 -4.04 -10.82
N GLY A 37 5.51 -3.93 -12.13
CA GLY A 37 6.58 -3.82 -13.12
C GLY A 37 6.02 -3.76 -14.53
N LYS A 38 6.87 -3.47 -15.51
CA LYS A 38 6.45 -3.29 -16.91
C LYS A 38 6.14 -4.61 -17.62
N ASP A 39 6.74 -5.72 -17.18
CA ASP A 39 6.62 -7.02 -17.82
C ASP A 39 5.82 -8.01 -16.99
N MET A 40 4.60 -8.29 -17.43
CA MET A 40 3.66 -9.18 -16.75
C MET A 40 4.17 -10.64 -16.66
N GLU A 41 4.94 -11.12 -17.62
CA GLU A 41 5.45 -12.49 -17.60
C GLU A 41 6.53 -12.65 -16.52
N THR A 42 7.40 -11.66 -16.37
CA THR A 42 8.35 -11.61 -15.24
C THR A 42 7.61 -11.57 -13.90
N LEU A 43 6.54 -10.76 -13.78
CA LEU A 43 5.75 -10.69 -12.54
C LEU A 43 5.09 -12.03 -12.20
N LYS A 44 4.50 -12.72 -13.18
CA LYS A 44 3.91 -14.06 -12.99
C LYS A 44 4.97 -15.08 -12.55
N PHE A 45 6.14 -15.03 -13.16
CA PHE A 45 7.24 -15.92 -12.78
C PHE A 45 7.68 -15.69 -11.32
N ILE A 46 7.92 -14.43 -10.92
CA ILE A 46 8.30 -14.09 -9.55
C ILE A 46 7.18 -14.50 -8.56
N LYS A 47 5.91 -14.21 -8.90
CA LYS A 47 4.77 -14.64 -8.10
C LYS A 47 4.78 -16.16 -7.88
N SER A 48 5.00 -16.95 -8.92
CA SER A 48 5.01 -18.43 -8.83
C SER A 48 6.08 -18.97 -7.88
N LEU A 49 7.15 -18.21 -7.65
CA LEU A 49 8.23 -18.58 -6.74
C LEU A 49 7.98 -18.20 -5.29
N LEU A 50 7.20 -17.12 -5.05
CA LEU A 50 7.11 -16.47 -3.74
C LEU A 50 5.75 -16.63 -3.07
N THR A 51 4.69 -17.02 -3.80
CA THR A 51 3.35 -17.24 -3.22
C THR A 51 3.38 -18.42 -2.26
N THR A 52 2.82 -18.21 -1.06
CA THR A 52 2.56 -19.25 -0.06
C THR A 52 1.07 -19.23 0.32
N ASP A 53 0.67 -20.03 1.28
CA ASP A 53 -0.68 -20.06 1.85
C ASP A 53 -1.00 -18.84 2.73
N TYR A 54 0.01 -18.10 3.17
CA TYR A 54 -0.09 -16.87 3.97
C TYR A 54 0.48 -15.62 3.28
N TYR A 55 1.17 -15.75 2.13
CA TYR A 55 1.72 -14.62 1.39
C TYR A 55 1.05 -14.48 0.02
N HIS A 56 0.04 -13.61 -0.03
CA HIS A 56 -0.80 -13.40 -1.20
C HIS A 56 -0.27 -12.27 -2.07
N ILE A 57 -0.12 -12.52 -3.37
CA ILE A 57 0.51 -11.59 -4.29
C ILE A 57 -0.46 -11.21 -5.41
N SER A 58 -0.79 -9.93 -5.51
CA SER A 58 -1.42 -9.31 -6.68
C SER A 58 -0.37 -8.87 -7.68
N LEU A 59 -0.72 -8.79 -8.97
CA LEU A 59 0.16 -8.31 -10.03
C LEU A 59 -0.41 -7.05 -10.66
N SER A 60 0.44 -6.06 -10.91
CA SER A 60 0.07 -4.82 -11.58
C SER A 60 1.15 -4.36 -12.54
N THR A 61 0.75 -3.89 -13.73
CA THR A 61 1.63 -3.15 -14.63
C THR A 61 1.53 -1.64 -14.43
N ASP A 62 0.64 -1.19 -13.56
CA ASP A 62 0.49 0.20 -13.15
C ASP A 62 1.48 0.55 -12.02
N VAL A 63 2.75 0.69 -12.38
CA VAL A 63 3.82 1.01 -11.42
C VAL A 63 3.56 2.33 -10.71
N VAL A 64 3.10 3.35 -11.45
CA VAL A 64 2.82 4.68 -10.88
C VAL A 64 1.71 4.61 -9.85
N GLY A 65 0.61 3.93 -10.18
CA GLY A 65 -0.52 3.79 -9.25
C GLY A 65 -0.15 3.03 -7.99
N VAL A 66 0.59 1.92 -8.11
CA VAL A 66 1.05 1.13 -6.96
C VAL A 66 1.98 1.95 -6.07
N GLU A 67 3.00 2.60 -6.64
CA GLU A 67 3.97 3.38 -5.87
C GLU A 67 3.33 4.61 -5.21
N CYS A 68 2.43 5.32 -5.90
CA CYS A 68 1.69 6.44 -5.32
C CYS A 68 0.80 5.99 -4.16
N ALA A 69 0.06 4.89 -4.31
CA ALA A 69 -0.80 4.37 -3.25
C ALA A 69 0.00 4.03 -1.99
N VAL A 70 1.10 3.30 -2.14
CA VAL A 70 1.99 2.91 -1.03
C VAL A 70 2.67 4.12 -0.39
N ALA A 71 3.10 5.11 -1.17
CA ALA A 71 3.74 6.32 -0.64
C ALA A 71 2.78 7.16 0.22
N MET A 72 1.49 7.23 -0.16
CA MET A 72 0.49 8.01 0.56
C MET A 72 0.04 7.38 1.89
N LYS A 73 0.08 6.05 2.02
CA LYS A 73 -0.49 5.33 3.17
C LYS A 73 -0.02 5.86 4.52
N ASN A 74 1.28 6.06 4.68
CA ASN A 74 1.84 6.50 5.95
C ASN A 74 1.42 7.92 6.35
N ALA A 75 1.28 8.82 5.37
CA ALA A 75 0.83 10.19 5.63
C ALA A 75 -0.64 10.23 6.10
N TYR A 76 -1.50 9.45 5.45
CA TYR A 76 -2.92 9.38 5.85
C TYR A 76 -3.12 8.59 7.15
N ALA A 77 -2.39 7.50 7.36
CA ALA A 77 -2.39 6.76 8.62
C ALA A 77 -1.98 7.66 9.80
N LEU A 78 -0.97 8.51 9.62
CA LEU A 78 -0.58 9.50 10.62
C LEU A 78 -1.72 10.49 10.91
N GLY A 79 -2.41 10.97 9.88
CA GLY A 79 -3.55 11.89 10.04
C GLY A 79 -4.70 11.27 10.84
N VAL A 80 -5.07 10.03 10.52
CA VAL A 80 -6.10 9.28 11.27
C VAL A 80 -5.67 9.03 12.70
N SER A 81 -4.43 8.58 12.92
CA SER A 81 -3.88 8.31 14.27
C SER A 81 -3.80 9.56 15.15
N LEU A 82 -3.47 10.72 14.57
CA LEU A 82 -3.47 11.99 15.30
C LEU A 82 -4.87 12.35 15.79
N ALA A 83 -5.91 12.12 15.00
CA ALA A 83 -7.28 12.38 15.41
C ALA A 83 -7.71 11.47 16.56
N VAL A 84 -7.30 10.20 16.54
CA VAL A 84 -7.52 9.25 17.63
C VAL A 84 -6.82 9.73 18.90
N GLY A 85 -5.53 10.04 18.84
CA GLY A 85 -4.76 10.51 19.98
C GLY A 85 -5.26 11.85 20.56
N LEU A 86 -5.78 12.76 19.72
CA LEU A 86 -6.41 13.99 20.19
C LEU A 86 -7.72 13.71 20.93
N ALA A 87 -8.53 12.77 20.47
CA ALA A 87 -9.76 12.37 21.15
C ALA A 87 -9.46 11.74 22.52
N GLU A 88 -8.50 10.82 22.58
CA GLU A 88 -8.04 10.20 23.83
C GLU A 88 -7.50 11.23 24.82
N LYS A 89 -6.71 12.21 24.36
CA LYS A 89 -6.18 13.28 25.20
C LYS A 89 -7.31 14.18 25.77
N ARG A 90 -8.38 14.40 24.99
CA ARG A 90 -9.49 15.24 25.42
C ARG A 90 -10.39 14.54 26.44
N ASP A 91 -10.71 13.28 26.22
CA ASP A 91 -11.75 12.54 26.94
C ASP A 91 -11.19 11.52 27.93
N GLY A 92 -9.86 11.38 28.01
CA GLY A 92 -9.13 10.42 28.82
C GLY A 92 -9.04 9.02 28.19
N GLU A 93 -8.14 8.17 28.70
CA GLU A 93 -7.92 6.79 28.19
C GLU A 93 -9.15 5.89 28.27
N ILE A 94 -10.13 6.24 29.11
CA ILE A 94 -11.38 5.50 29.31
C ILE A 94 -12.55 6.22 28.58
N GLY A 95 -12.24 7.28 27.85
CA GLY A 95 -13.24 8.05 27.08
C GLY A 95 -13.90 7.22 25.98
N ALA A 96 -15.10 7.63 25.58
CA ALA A 96 -15.79 6.97 24.48
C ALA A 96 -14.96 7.01 23.19
N VAL A 97 -14.76 5.86 22.57
CA VAL A 97 -14.08 5.79 21.27
C VAL A 97 -14.95 6.49 20.23
N HIS A 98 -14.41 7.53 19.59
CA HIS A 98 -15.12 8.33 18.59
C HIS A 98 -15.10 7.69 17.21
N TYR A 99 -15.73 6.52 17.07
CA TYR A 99 -15.77 5.76 15.80
C TYR A 99 -16.32 6.56 14.63
N ASN A 100 -17.30 7.44 14.85
CA ASN A 100 -17.86 8.27 13.77
C ASN A 100 -16.82 9.24 13.20
N THR A 101 -16.00 9.85 14.05
CA THR A 101 -14.91 10.74 13.61
C THR A 101 -13.84 9.96 12.86
N GLN A 102 -13.45 8.79 13.36
CA GLN A 102 -12.48 7.93 12.70
C GLN A 102 -12.98 7.47 11.32
N ALA A 103 -14.23 7.00 11.25
CA ALA A 103 -14.84 6.58 10.00
C ALA A 103 -14.96 7.72 8.98
N ALA A 104 -15.29 8.93 9.44
CA ALA A 104 -15.38 10.11 8.59
C ALA A 104 -14.00 10.49 8.02
N LEU A 105 -12.96 10.48 8.86
CA LEU A 105 -11.59 10.77 8.45
C LEU A 105 -11.05 9.69 7.49
N LEU A 106 -11.29 8.43 7.78
CA LEU A 106 -10.93 7.33 6.88
C LEU A 106 -11.62 7.49 5.52
N GLY A 107 -12.92 7.76 5.52
CA GLY A 107 -13.68 7.98 4.28
C GLY A 107 -13.17 9.18 3.47
N GLN A 108 -12.77 10.27 4.14
CA GLN A 108 -12.17 11.43 3.49
C GLN A 108 -10.76 11.10 2.95
N ALA A 109 -9.94 10.42 3.73
CA ALA A 109 -8.60 9.98 3.33
C ALA A 109 -8.66 9.13 2.06
N VAL A 110 -9.55 8.14 2.01
CA VAL A 110 -9.75 7.28 0.83
C VAL A 110 -10.14 8.10 -0.40
N LYS A 111 -11.06 9.06 -0.26
CA LYS A 111 -11.45 9.95 -1.38
C LYS A 111 -10.29 10.78 -1.91
N GLU A 112 -9.50 11.35 -1.01
CA GLU A 112 -8.33 12.16 -1.38
C GLU A 112 -7.25 11.31 -2.05
N MET A 113 -6.97 10.13 -1.52
CA MET A 113 -6.01 9.20 -2.11
C MET A 113 -6.44 8.76 -3.52
N ILE A 114 -7.72 8.44 -3.74
CA ILE A 114 -8.24 8.13 -5.08
C ILE A 114 -8.03 9.30 -6.04
N HIS A 115 -8.33 10.52 -5.58
CA HIS A 115 -8.14 11.71 -6.39
C HIS A 115 -6.67 11.95 -6.76
N LEU A 116 -5.76 11.77 -5.80
CA LEU A 116 -4.32 11.89 -6.04
C LEU A 116 -3.79 10.79 -6.97
N LEU A 117 -4.29 9.56 -6.86
CA LEU A 117 -3.98 8.50 -7.82
C LEU A 117 -4.38 8.88 -9.23
N GLN A 118 -5.60 9.40 -9.43
CA GLN A 118 -6.08 9.86 -10.74
C GLN A 118 -5.24 11.00 -11.30
N LEU A 119 -4.86 11.98 -10.46
CA LEU A 119 -3.97 13.09 -10.87
C LEU A 119 -2.56 12.61 -11.27
N SER A 120 -2.09 11.53 -10.66
CA SER A 120 -0.81 10.90 -10.99
C SER A 120 -0.89 9.93 -12.17
N HIS A 121 -2.05 9.84 -12.83
CA HIS A 121 -2.34 8.88 -13.90
C HIS A 121 -2.25 7.40 -13.45
N GLY A 122 -2.37 7.14 -12.15
CA GLY A 122 -2.48 5.79 -11.58
C GLY A 122 -3.92 5.31 -11.54
N GLY A 123 -4.12 4.00 -11.62
CA GLY A 123 -5.43 3.37 -11.53
C GLY A 123 -6.03 3.50 -10.12
N PRO A 124 -7.31 3.91 -9.98
CA PRO A 124 -7.95 4.06 -8.68
C PRO A 124 -8.11 2.75 -7.92
N GLU A 125 -8.03 1.61 -8.59
CA GLU A 125 -8.05 0.27 -7.98
C GLU A 125 -6.87 0.03 -7.04
N ASN A 126 -5.74 0.73 -7.23
CA ASN A 126 -4.57 0.63 -6.36
C ASN A 126 -4.80 1.22 -4.96
N ILE A 127 -5.94 1.89 -4.72
CA ILE A 127 -6.29 2.43 -3.41
C ILE A 127 -6.22 1.39 -2.29
N ILE A 128 -6.53 0.13 -2.60
CA ILE A 128 -6.50 -0.96 -1.62
C ILE A 128 -5.12 -1.15 -0.99
N LEU A 129 -4.05 -0.81 -1.71
CA LEU A 129 -2.67 -0.93 -1.22
C LEU A 129 -2.28 0.20 -0.26
N GLY A 130 -2.99 1.32 -0.33
CA GLY A 130 -2.79 2.46 0.56
C GLY A 130 -3.79 2.47 1.73
N ALA A 131 -5.06 2.16 1.47
CA ALA A 131 -6.11 2.17 2.47
C ALA A 131 -6.05 0.96 3.44
N GLY A 132 -5.35 -0.11 3.07
CA GLY A 132 -5.22 -1.30 3.92
C GLY A 132 -4.47 -1.07 5.24
N ASP A 133 -3.73 0.04 5.36
CA ASP A 133 -2.99 0.42 6.57
C ASP A 133 -3.69 1.53 7.38
N LEU A 134 -4.84 2.05 6.93
CA LEU A 134 -5.59 3.10 7.61
C LEU A 134 -6.59 2.52 8.61
#